data_3787b6f08a842afa30d81f51a7d20e4c
#
_entry.id   3787b6f08a842afa30d81f51a7d20e4c
#
_cell.length_a   1.000
_cell.length_b   1.000
_cell.length_c   1.000
_cell.angle_alpha   90.00
_cell.angle_beta   90.00
_cell.angle_gamma   90.00
#
_symmetry.space_group_name_H-M   'P 1'
#
loop_
_entity.id
_entity.type
_entity.pdbx_description
1 polymer ?
#
loop_
_entity_poly.entity_id
_entity_poly.type
_entity_poly.pdbx_seq_one_letter_code
_entity_poly.pdbx_strand_id
1 'polypeptide(L)'
;MTRRFLSLALLLLLLLPACREDRPRPELTPEEEAILKAKGDEKIGLIIRENLPALFAGIVVFTSDVFLSQSAMLDERDLSVLDSYGNAAIVLLNSPDIPPLLKEPSVKKVYYLCRQGPLTRIHPAFLMGILRRFSDGKENETAHFLVRFRDMPKEKEEKFVEAAGFTISSRAGFVWSLSGPLTSLPRLLEDDRIIFYEGASKARTM
;
A
#
# COMPACT_ATOMS: atom_id res chain seq x y z
N MET A 1 10.63 54.82 4.58
CA MET A 1 11.20 54.01 3.46
C MET A 1 10.88 52.52 3.51
N THR A 2 9.90 52.05 4.25
CA THR A 2 9.64 50.62 4.54
C THR A 2 8.48 49.96 3.76
N ARG A 3 7.69 50.72 2.98
CA ARG A 3 6.54 50.15 2.25
C ARG A 3 6.82 49.60 0.85
N ARG A 4 7.96 49.90 0.25
CA ARG A 4 8.28 49.45 -1.13
C ARG A 4 8.94 48.06 -1.18
N PHE A 5 9.51 47.56 -0.09
CA PHE A 5 10.13 46.25 -0.03
C PHE A 5 9.13 45.09 0.12
N LEU A 6 7.96 45.34 0.75
CA LEU A 6 6.94 44.30 0.92
C LEU A 6 6.26 43.94 -0.40
N SER A 7 6.08 44.87 -1.33
CA SER A 7 5.44 44.62 -2.63
C SER A 7 6.32 43.80 -3.57
N LEU A 8 7.66 43.93 -3.48
CA LEU A 8 8.57 43.16 -4.34
C LEU A 8 8.68 41.70 -3.89
N ALA A 9 8.64 41.43 -2.57
CA ALA A 9 8.68 40.08 -2.03
C ALA A 9 7.38 39.30 -2.36
N LEU A 10 6.22 39.97 -2.35
CA LEU A 10 4.95 39.37 -2.70
C LEU A 10 4.84 39.05 -4.19
N LEU A 11 5.46 39.89 -5.06
CA LEU A 11 5.49 39.67 -6.51
C LEU A 11 6.43 38.51 -6.89
N LEU A 12 7.54 38.30 -6.15
CA LEU A 12 8.46 37.18 -6.36
C LEU A 12 7.83 35.83 -5.95
N LEU A 13 6.94 35.80 -4.95
CA LEU A 13 6.21 34.61 -4.54
C LEU A 13 5.16 34.17 -5.56
N LEU A 14 4.64 35.09 -6.37
CA LEU A 14 3.68 34.81 -7.44
C LEU A 14 4.35 34.32 -8.76
N LEU A 15 5.67 34.45 -8.85
CA LEU A 15 6.48 34.03 -10.00
C LEU A 15 7.20 32.69 -9.79
N LEU A 16 6.98 32.01 -8.64
CA LEU A 16 7.33 30.60 -8.56
C LEU A 16 6.32 29.86 -9.45
N PRO A 17 6.71 29.45 -10.67
CA PRO A 17 5.89 28.51 -11.39
C PRO A 17 5.75 27.34 -10.42
N ALA A 18 4.52 26.93 -10.13
CA ALA A 18 4.27 25.61 -9.61
C ALA A 18 4.86 24.68 -10.69
N CYS A 19 6.14 24.36 -10.52
CA CYS A 19 6.80 23.29 -11.27
C CYS A 19 6.12 21.99 -10.84
N ARG A 20 4.89 21.83 -11.26
CA ARG A 20 4.35 20.52 -11.57
C ARG A 20 5.20 20.14 -12.78
N GLU A 21 6.34 19.49 -12.53
CA GLU A 21 7.06 18.82 -13.60
C GLU A 21 6.03 18.00 -14.34
N ASP A 22 5.62 18.46 -15.53
CA ASP A 22 4.87 17.65 -16.49
C ASP A 22 5.83 16.53 -16.93
N ARG A 23 5.94 15.52 -16.08
CA ARG A 23 6.69 14.31 -16.41
C ARG A 23 5.94 13.65 -17.56
N PRO A 24 6.60 13.43 -18.70
CA PRO A 24 5.94 12.76 -19.80
C PRO A 24 5.41 11.41 -19.29
N ARG A 25 4.15 11.13 -19.58
CA ARG A 25 3.58 9.81 -19.30
C ARG A 25 4.34 8.78 -20.11
N PRO A 26 4.78 7.67 -19.48
CA PRO A 26 5.45 6.63 -20.22
C PRO A 26 4.46 6.02 -21.24
N GLU A 27 4.85 5.97 -22.50
CA GLU A 27 4.12 5.21 -23.51
C GLU A 27 4.43 3.73 -23.29
N LEU A 28 3.53 3.03 -22.59
CA LEU A 28 3.66 1.59 -22.38
C LEU A 28 3.40 0.86 -23.70
N THR A 29 4.25 -0.11 -24.02
CA THR A 29 3.97 -1.03 -25.13
C THR A 29 2.76 -1.91 -24.82
N PRO A 30 2.08 -2.47 -25.82
CA PRO A 30 0.97 -3.42 -25.62
C PRO A 30 1.36 -4.61 -24.73
N GLU A 31 2.61 -5.07 -24.81
CA GLU A 31 3.16 -6.14 -23.99
C GLU A 31 3.28 -5.71 -22.52
N GLU A 32 3.82 -4.51 -22.25
CA GLU A 32 3.94 -3.96 -20.90
C GLU A 32 2.58 -3.72 -20.26
N GLU A 33 1.59 -3.24 -21.02
CA GLU A 33 0.22 -3.11 -20.53
C GLU A 33 -0.39 -4.48 -20.19
N ALA A 34 -0.14 -5.52 -21.00
CA ALA A 34 -0.60 -6.86 -20.71
C ALA A 34 0.02 -7.44 -19.44
N ILE A 35 1.34 -7.24 -19.24
CA ILE A 35 2.06 -7.66 -18.03
C ILE A 35 1.53 -6.90 -16.81
N LEU A 36 1.38 -5.59 -16.92
CA LEU A 36 0.86 -4.75 -15.85
C LEU A 36 -0.55 -5.17 -15.42
N LYS A 37 -1.43 -5.44 -16.37
CA LYS A 37 -2.80 -5.92 -16.11
C LYS A 37 -2.81 -7.30 -15.46
N ALA A 38 -1.88 -8.18 -15.85
CA ALA A 38 -1.81 -9.55 -15.32
C ALA A 38 -1.21 -9.60 -13.92
N LYS A 39 -0.16 -8.82 -13.66
CA LYS A 39 0.67 -8.93 -12.46
C LYS A 39 0.59 -7.75 -11.50
N GLY A 40 0.16 -6.55 -11.91
CA GLY A 40 -0.05 -5.40 -11.05
C GLY A 40 -1.48 -5.30 -10.52
N ASP A 41 -1.67 -4.66 -9.37
CA ASP A 41 -2.99 -4.21 -8.95
C ASP A 41 -3.34 -2.82 -9.55
N GLU A 42 -4.54 -2.32 -9.24
CA GLU A 42 -5.03 -1.04 -9.75
C GLU A 42 -4.12 0.13 -9.38
N LYS A 43 -3.61 0.15 -8.13
CA LYS A 43 -2.76 1.23 -7.63
C LYS A 43 -1.37 1.19 -8.27
N ILE A 44 -0.79 0.00 -8.44
CA ILE A 44 0.45 -0.21 -9.20
C ILE A 44 0.28 0.28 -10.63
N GLY A 45 -0.85 -0.07 -11.26
CA GLY A 45 -1.19 0.43 -12.60
C GLY A 45 -1.23 1.94 -12.69
N LEU A 46 -1.83 2.62 -11.71
CA LEU A 46 -1.88 4.07 -11.65
C LEU A 46 -0.48 4.69 -11.49
N ILE A 47 0.35 4.15 -10.59
CA ILE A 47 1.71 4.64 -10.34
C ILE A 47 2.53 4.61 -11.63
N ILE A 48 2.45 3.54 -12.40
CA ILE A 48 3.20 3.39 -13.65
C ILE A 48 2.66 4.32 -14.75
N ARG A 49 1.34 4.29 -15.02
CA ARG A 49 0.74 5.05 -16.13
C ARG A 49 0.86 6.57 -15.95
N GLU A 50 0.75 7.05 -14.72
CA GLU A 50 0.85 8.47 -14.40
C GLU A 50 2.29 8.90 -14.05
N ASN A 51 3.27 7.99 -14.17
CA ASN A 51 4.68 8.24 -13.81
C ASN A 51 4.83 8.89 -12.43
N LEU A 52 4.07 8.41 -11.46
CA LEU A 52 4.05 8.98 -10.12
C LEU A 52 5.32 8.59 -9.37
N PRO A 53 6.10 9.55 -8.83
CA PRO A 53 7.20 9.22 -7.93
C PRO A 53 6.62 8.66 -6.65
N ALA A 54 6.90 7.41 -6.35
CA ALA A 54 6.40 6.77 -5.15
C ALA A 54 7.45 5.85 -4.53
N LEU A 55 7.60 5.97 -3.20
CA LEU A 55 8.27 5.00 -2.35
C LEU A 55 7.20 4.40 -1.45
N PHE A 56 7.03 3.09 -1.51
CA PHE A 56 5.95 2.41 -0.81
C PHE A 56 6.32 0.96 -0.46
N ALA A 57 5.60 0.38 0.49
CA ALA A 57 5.64 -1.05 0.73
C ALA A 57 4.65 -1.75 -0.22
N GLY A 58 5.15 -2.70 -0.99
CA GLY A 58 4.35 -3.57 -1.83
C GLY A 58 4.38 -5.01 -1.32
N ILE A 59 3.32 -5.77 -1.59
CA ILE A 59 3.34 -7.22 -1.40
C ILE A 59 3.65 -7.84 -2.76
N VAL A 60 4.78 -8.54 -2.82
CA VAL A 60 5.20 -9.30 -4.01
C VAL A 60 4.91 -10.77 -3.76
N VAL A 61 4.12 -11.38 -4.62
CA VAL A 61 3.82 -12.82 -4.59
C VAL A 61 4.63 -13.49 -5.70
N PHE A 62 5.38 -14.49 -5.34
CA PHE A 62 6.25 -15.24 -6.25
C PHE A 62 5.62 -16.58 -6.66
N THR A 63 6.23 -17.24 -7.61
CA THR A 63 5.85 -18.59 -8.04
C THR A 63 6.37 -19.67 -7.10
N SER A 64 7.38 -19.36 -6.28
CA SER A 64 8.04 -20.25 -5.31
C SER A 64 8.40 -19.52 -4.02
N ASP A 65 8.84 -20.26 -3.01
CA ASP A 65 9.23 -19.73 -1.71
C ASP A 65 10.31 -18.66 -1.82
N VAL A 66 10.14 -17.57 -1.05
CA VAL A 66 11.03 -16.39 -1.09
C VAL A 66 12.44 -16.74 -0.65
N PHE A 67 12.58 -17.41 0.51
CA PHE A 67 13.90 -17.71 1.09
C PHE A 67 14.69 -18.73 0.28
N LEU A 68 13.98 -19.69 -0.33
CA LEU A 68 14.64 -20.80 -1.02
C LEU A 68 15.11 -20.43 -2.43
N SER A 69 14.47 -19.46 -3.09
CA SER A 69 14.71 -19.25 -4.51
C SER A 69 14.68 -17.78 -4.98
N GLN A 70 14.19 -16.85 -4.18
CA GLN A 70 13.99 -15.46 -4.63
C GLN A 70 14.89 -14.44 -3.92
N SER A 71 15.53 -14.78 -2.81
CA SER A 71 16.38 -13.85 -2.06
C SER A 71 17.52 -13.28 -2.91
N ALA A 72 18.18 -14.11 -3.70
CA ALA A 72 19.27 -13.67 -4.58
C ALA A 72 18.82 -12.63 -5.61
N MET A 73 17.65 -12.83 -6.25
CA MET A 73 17.09 -11.89 -7.21
C MET A 73 16.71 -10.56 -6.56
N LEU A 74 16.17 -10.59 -5.33
CA LEU A 74 15.83 -9.39 -4.59
C LEU A 74 17.08 -8.61 -4.18
N ASP A 75 18.14 -9.31 -3.74
CA ASP A 75 19.43 -8.73 -3.37
C ASP A 75 20.15 -8.14 -4.60
N GLU A 76 20.15 -8.83 -5.75
CA GLU A 76 20.72 -8.33 -7.01
C GLU A 76 20.06 -7.04 -7.49
N ARG A 77 18.80 -6.82 -7.13
CA ARG A 77 18.04 -5.62 -7.47
C ARG A 77 18.05 -4.56 -6.38
N ASP A 78 18.81 -4.75 -5.31
CA ASP A 78 18.87 -3.87 -4.14
C ASP A 78 17.46 -3.59 -3.54
N LEU A 79 16.57 -4.59 -3.56
CA LEU A 79 15.23 -4.49 -3.03
C LEU A 79 15.18 -4.91 -1.56
N SER A 80 14.81 -3.98 -0.69
CA SER A 80 14.71 -4.23 0.74
C SER A 80 13.46 -5.05 1.06
N VAL A 81 13.65 -6.29 1.50
CA VAL A 81 12.60 -7.15 2.05
C VAL A 81 12.38 -6.78 3.51
N LEU A 82 11.16 -6.36 3.85
CA LEU A 82 10.78 -5.98 5.21
C LEU A 82 10.28 -7.17 6.02
N ASP A 83 9.56 -8.09 5.37
CA ASP A 83 9.07 -9.33 5.96
C ASP A 83 8.66 -10.31 4.86
N SER A 84 8.57 -11.62 5.17
CA SER A 84 8.13 -12.62 4.20
C SER A 84 7.50 -13.85 4.86
N TYR A 85 6.62 -14.53 4.10
CA TYR A 85 6.03 -15.81 4.47
C TYR A 85 5.71 -16.63 3.21
N GLY A 86 6.24 -17.85 3.13
CA GLY A 86 6.08 -18.71 1.98
C GLY A 86 6.55 -18.04 0.69
N ASN A 87 5.68 -17.88 -0.28
CA ASN A 87 5.97 -17.21 -1.54
C ASN A 87 5.53 -15.74 -1.59
N ALA A 88 5.20 -15.11 -0.46
CA ALA A 88 4.84 -13.70 -0.39
C ALA A 88 5.86 -12.90 0.46
N ALA A 89 6.24 -11.72 -0.01
CA ALA A 89 7.12 -10.80 0.71
C ALA A 89 6.57 -9.37 0.71
N ILE A 90 6.81 -8.64 1.79
CA ILE A 90 6.68 -7.19 1.82
C ILE A 90 8.02 -6.60 1.41
N VAL A 91 8.01 -5.87 0.31
CA VAL A 91 9.21 -5.28 -0.29
C VAL A 91 9.03 -3.77 -0.35
N LEU A 92 10.09 -3.03 -0.02
CA LEU A 92 10.12 -1.58 -0.23
C LEU A 92 10.44 -1.32 -1.70
N LEU A 93 9.54 -0.64 -2.40
CA LEU A 93 9.60 -0.42 -3.83
C LEU A 93 9.61 1.07 -4.15
N ASN A 94 10.46 1.47 -5.09
CA ASN A 94 10.35 2.74 -5.79
C ASN A 94 9.63 2.54 -7.13
N SER A 95 9.03 3.60 -7.67
CA SER A 95 8.34 3.52 -8.96
C SER A 95 9.19 2.92 -10.10
N PRO A 96 10.51 3.24 -10.23
CA PRO A 96 11.37 2.65 -11.26
C PRO A 96 11.60 1.14 -11.11
N ASP A 97 11.45 0.60 -9.89
CA ASP A 97 11.70 -0.83 -9.62
C ASP A 97 10.56 -1.71 -10.14
N ILE A 98 9.37 -1.12 -10.31
CA ILE A 98 8.15 -1.89 -10.63
C ILE A 98 8.20 -2.52 -12.02
N PRO A 99 8.48 -1.81 -13.13
CA PRO A 99 8.46 -2.42 -14.46
C PRO A 99 9.44 -3.59 -14.62
N PRO A 100 10.72 -3.50 -14.18
CA PRO A 100 11.63 -4.63 -14.23
C PRO A 100 11.21 -5.80 -13.31
N LEU A 101 10.61 -5.51 -12.14
CA LEU A 101 10.10 -6.54 -11.24
C LEU A 101 8.90 -7.30 -11.85
N LEU A 102 7.98 -6.60 -12.51
CA LEU A 102 6.82 -7.23 -13.17
C LEU A 102 7.25 -8.14 -14.34
N LYS A 103 8.37 -7.83 -15.02
CA LYS A 103 8.92 -8.65 -16.11
C LYS A 103 9.58 -9.94 -15.61
N GLU A 104 9.89 -10.06 -14.31
CA GLU A 104 10.48 -11.28 -13.76
C GLU A 104 9.52 -12.47 -13.88
N PRO A 105 9.97 -13.61 -14.44
CA PRO A 105 9.14 -14.82 -14.57
C PRO A 105 8.73 -15.39 -13.22
N SER A 106 9.57 -15.23 -12.19
CA SER A 106 9.30 -15.69 -10.83
C SER A 106 8.26 -14.85 -10.10
N VAL A 107 7.98 -13.63 -10.54
CA VAL A 107 6.96 -12.77 -9.95
C VAL A 107 5.60 -13.10 -10.53
N LYS A 108 4.70 -13.54 -9.65
CA LYS A 108 3.31 -13.86 -9.97
C LYS A 108 2.43 -12.62 -9.91
N LYS A 109 2.59 -11.78 -8.85
CA LYS A 109 1.77 -10.58 -8.68
C LYS A 109 2.43 -9.57 -7.74
N VAL A 110 2.15 -8.29 -7.96
CA VAL A 110 2.59 -7.17 -7.12
C VAL A 110 1.37 -6.36 -6.71
N TYR A 111 1.21 -6.18 -5.40
CA TYR A 111 0.14 -5.39 -4.80
C TYR A 111 0.73 -4.18 -4.08
N TYR A 112 0.09 -3.06 -4.21
CA TYR A 112 0.37 -1.90 -3.37
C TYR A 112 -0.17 -2.17 -1.95
N LEU A 113 0.64 -1.96 -0.92
CA LEU A 113 0.17 -2.09 0.45
C LEU A 113 -0.05 -0.71 1.09
N CYS A 114 0.99 0.10 1.21
CA CYS A 114 0.90 1.44 1.77
C CYS A 114 2.21 2.20 1.57
N ARG A 115 2.21 3.52 1.83
CA ARG A 115 3.45 4.27 2.06
C ARG A 115 4.23 3.65 3.22
N GLN A 116 5.52 3.96 3.33
CA GLN A 116 6.38 3.35 4.35
C GLN A 116 5.90 3.61 5.79
N GLY A 117 5.44 4.82 6.11
CA GLY A 117 5.01 5.20 7.46
C GLY A 117 3.90 4.35 8.07
N PRO A 118 2.79 4.07 7.36
CA PRO A 118 1.66 3.28 7.86
C PRO A 118 1.98 1.86 8.33
N LEU A 119 3.07 1.23 7.85
CA LEU A 119 3.45 -0.12 8.29
C LEU A 119 3.68 -0.22 9.80
N THR A 120 4.20 0.82 10.43
CA THR A 120 4.45 0.86 11.88
C THR A 120 3.17 0.79 12.72
N ARG A 121 2.01 0.99 12.09
CA ARG A 121 0.69 0.91 12.72
C ARG A 121 0.10 -0.51 12.68
N ILE A 122 0.73 -1.44 11.97
CA ILE A 122 0.23 -2.81 11.83
C ILE A 122 0.92 -3.69 12.89
N HIS A 123 0.12 -4.38 13.70
CA HIS A 123 0.65 -5.36 14.65
C HIS A 123 1.41 -6.46 13.89
N PRO A 124 2.62 -6.87 14.32
CA PRO A 124 3.44 -7.86 13.59
C PRO A 124 2.71 -9.18 13.30
N ALA A 125 1.95 -9.71 14.27
CA ALA A 125 1.18 -10.94 14.04
C ALA A 125 0.08 -10.77 12.98
N PHE A 126 -0.50 -9.57 12.84
CA PHE A 126 -1.46 -9.29 11.78
C PHE A 126 -0.76 -9.16 10.42
N LEU A 127 0.42 -8.54 10.37
CA LEU A 127 1.24 -8.45 9.18
C LEU A 127 1.60 -9.84 8.63
N MET A 128 2.02 -10.76 9.51
CA MET A 128 2.25 -12.16 9.16
C MET A 128 0.97 -12.86 8.67
N GLY A 129 -0.18 -12.54 9.27
CA GLY A 129 -1.48 -13.04 8.82
C GLY A 129 -1.85 -12.55 7.42
N ILE A 130 -1.51 -11.30 7.09
CA ILE A 130 -1.66 -10.73 5.75
C ILE A 130 -0.79 -11.53 4.76
N LEU A 131 0.52 -11.63 5.00
CA LEU A 131 1.45 -12.35 4.13
C LEU A 131 1.03 -13.79 3.88
N ARG A 132 0.59 -14.50 4.93
CA ARG A 132 0.07 -15.86 4.82
C ARG A 132 -1.11 -15.94 3.84
N ARG A 133 -2.07 -15.01 3.93
CA ARG A 133 -3.24 -15.02 3.03
C ARG A 133 -2.86 -14.74 1.58
N PHE A 134 -1.90 -13.84 1.33
CA PHE A 134 -1.38 -13.59 0.00
C PHE A 134 -0.61 -14.81 -0.53
N SER A 135 0.20 -15.47 0.30
CA SER A 135 0.89 -16.71 -0.05
C SER A 135 -0.07 -17.84 -0.40
N ASP A 136 -1.18 -17.96 0.35
CA ASP A 136 -2.20 -18.99 0.14
C ASP A 136 -3.19 -18.65 -1.01
N GLY A 137 -3.09 -17.48 -1.66
CA GLY A 137 -4.03 -17.00 -2.67
C GLY A 137 -5.42 -16.64 -2.14
N LYS A 138 -5.49 -16.25 -0.85
CA LYS A 138 -6.72 -15.93 -0.11
C LYS A 138 -6.88 -14.45 0.21
N GLU A 139 -6.17 -13.59 -0.51
CA GLU A 139 -6.15 -12.14 -0.30
C GLU A 139 -7.52 -11.47 -0.53
N ASN A 140 -8.38 -12.11 -1.33
CA ASN A 140 -9.75 -11.65 -1.61
C ASN A 140 -10.80 -12.24 -0.67
N GLU A 141 -10.44 -13.26 0.15
CA GLU A 141 -11.35 -13.79 1.16
C GLU A 141 -11.52 -12.79 2.31
N THR A 142 -12.70 -12.81 2.94
CA THR A 142 -13.00 -11.95 4.09
C THR A 142 -12.01 -12.21 5.24
N ALA A 143 -11.27 -11.18 5.60
CA ALA A 143 -10.45 -11.13 6.80
C ALA A 143 -11.19 -10.37 7.90
N HIS A 144 -10.94 -10.76 9.16
CA HIS A 144 -11.46 -10.09 10.34
C HIS A 144 -10.30 -9.48 11.12
N PHE A 145 -10.41 -8.21 11.47
CA PHE A 145 -9.36 -7.51 12.20
C PHE A 145 -9.93 -6.33 13.00
N LEU A 146 -9.14 -5.83 13.93
CA LEU A 146 -9.46 -4.68 14.75
C LEU A 146 -8.71 -3.46 14.22
N VAL A 147 -9.36 -2.31 14.28
CA VAL A 147 -8.74 -1.01 14.05
C VAL A 147 -8.95 -0.11 15.25
N ARG A 148 -7.94 0.71 15.56
CA ARG A 148 -8.04 1.74 16.60
C ARG A 148 -7.94 3.10 15.96
N PHE A 149 -8.95 3.93 16.20
CA PHE A 149 -8.96 5.32 15.77
C PHE A 149 -8.21 6.21 16.78
N ARG A 150 -7.66 7.32 16.28
CA ARG A 150 -7.03 8.35 17.11
C ARG A 150 -8.05 9.06 17.99
N ASP A 151 -9.16 9.44 17.38
CA ASP A 151 -10.28 10.14 18.02
C ASP A 151 -11.53 9.26 17.99
N MET A 152 -12.55 9.63 18.80
CA MET A 152 -13.84 8.93 18.79
C MET A 152 -14.44 8.99 17.38
N PRO A 153 -14.59 7.83 16.70
CA PRO A 153 -15.10 7.79 15.35
C PRO A 153 -16.58 8.16 15.31
N LYS A 154 -16.97 8.85 14.23
CA LYS A 154 -18.31 9.36 13.96
C LYS A 154 -18.83 8.78 12.64
N GLU A 155 -20.00 9.23 12.21
CA GLU A 155 -20.63 8.80 10.94
C GLU A 155 -19.72 8.96 9.71
N LYS A 156 -18.86 9.97 9.67
CA LYS A 156 -17.90 10.15 8.57
C LYS A 156 -16.85 9.03 8.49
N GLU A 157 -16.41 8.50 9.63
CA GLU A 157 -15.50 7.37 9.69
C GLU A 157 -16.21 6.07 9.28
N GLU A 158 -17.48 5.92 9.63
CA GLU A 158 -18.31 4.81 9.19
C GLU A 158 -18.43 4.77 7.66
N LYS A 159 -18.87 5.88 7.06
CA LYS A 159 -18.96 6.03 5.60
C LYS A 159 -17.61 5.78 4.90
N PHE A 160 -16.52 6.24 5.50
CA PHE A 160 -15.18 6.00 4.97
C PHE A 160 -14.82 4.52 4.97
N VAL A 161 -15.03 3.81 6.09
CA VAL A 161 -14.73 2.38 6.22
C VAL A 161 -15.56 1.56 5.22
N GLU A 162 -16.86 1.88 5.08
CA GLU A 162 -17.75 1.22 4.12
C GLU A 162 -17.33 1.50 2.67
N ALA A 163 -17.00 2.75 2.34
CA ALA A 163 -16.49 3.13 1.02
C ALA A 163 -15.13 2.49 0.70
N ALA A 164 -14.33 2.17 1.72
CA ALA A 164 -13.10 1.42 1.57
C ALA A 164 -13.32 -0.08 1.28
N GLY A 165 -14.57 -0.58 1.38
CA GLY A 165 -14.94 -1.96 1.09
C GLY A 165 -14.98 -2.87 2.32
N PHE A 166 -15.12 -2.30 3.52
CA PHE A 166 -15.19 -3.07 4.77
C PHE A 166 -16.55 -2.94 5.45
N THR A 167 -16.96 -4.03 6.10
CA THR A 167 -18.13 -4.06 6.96
C THR A 167 -17.69 -3.90 8.42
N ILE A 168 -18.42 -3.07 9.17
CA ILE A 168 -18.21 -2.88 10.61
C ILE A 168 -18.99 -3.97 11.37
N SER A 169 -18.28 -4.89 12.01
CA SER A 169 -18.88 -5.99 12.75
C SER A 169 -19.25 -5.60 14.20
N SER A 170 -18.43 -4.75 14.83
CA SER A 170 -18.71 -4.22 16.17
C SER A 170 -17.98 -2.91 16.43
N ARG A 171 -18.46 -2.15 17.42
CA ARG A 171 -17.90 -0.87 17.83
C ARG A 171 -17.73 -0.86 19.35
N ALA A 172 -16.52 -0.57 19.81
CA ALA A 172 -16.18 -0.43 21.23
C ALA A 172 -15.36 0.86 21.41
N GLY A 173 -16.03 2.01 21.46
CA GLY A 173 -15.36 3.31 21.57
C GLY A 173 -14.45 3.57 20.37
N PHE A 174 -13.15 3.73 20.65
CA PHE A 174 -12.10 3.98 19.62
C PHE A 174 -11.72 2.71 18.82
N VAL A 175 -12.16 1.52 19.25
CA VAL A 175 -11.79 0.26 18.61
C VAL A 175 -13.00 -0.33 17.89
N TRP A 176 -12.83 -0.55 16.58
CA TRP A 176 -13.85 -1.19 15.76
C TRP A 176 -13.34 -2.52 15.21
N SER A 177 -14.24 -3.50 15.15
CA SER A 177 -14.00 -4.75 14.43
C SER A 177 -14.50 -4.61 13.01
N LEU A 178 -13.61 -4.89 12.05
CA LEU A 178 -13.88 -4.79 10.63
C LEU A 178 -13.76 -6.17 9.97
N SER A 179 -14.48 -6.33 8.86
CA SER A 179 -14.37 -7.50 8.00
C SER A 179 -14.41 -7.10 6.53
N GLY A 180 -13.55 -7.72 5.72
CA GLY A 180 -13.45 -7.45 4.28
C GLY A 180 -12.20 -8.05 3.66
N PRO A 181 -12.00 -7.87 2.33
CA PRO A 181 -10.84 -8.41 1.62
C PRO A 181 -9.57 -7.62 1.94
N LEU A 182 -8.44 -8.32 2.07
CA LEU A 182 -7.14 -7.67 2.34
C LEU A 182 -6.65 -6.81 1.17
N THR A 183 -7.10 -7.07 -0.04
CA THR A 183 -6.82 -6.22 -1.22
C THR A 183 -7.40 -4.81 -1.10
N SER A 184 -8.39 -4.60 -0.23
CA SER A 184 -8.95 -3.27 0.09
C SER A 184 -8.22 -2.56 1.25
N LEU A 185 -7.36 -3.26 2.00
CA LEU A 185 -6.64 -2.74 3.16
C LEU A 185 -5.81 -1.47 2.88
N PRO A 186 -5.17 -1.31 1.71
CA PRO A 186 -4.45 -0.08 1.37
C PRO A 186 -5.26 1.21 1.55
N ARG A 187 -6.55 1.17 1.27
CA ARG A 187 -7.44 2.34 1.43
C ARG A 187 -7.56 2.79 2.89
N LEU A 188 -7.57 1.84 3.83
CA LEU A 188 -7.58 2.16 5.27
C LEU A 188 -6.20 2.62 5.75
N LEU A 189 -5.12 1.98 5.26
CA LEU A 189 -3.76 2.28 5.70
C LEU A 189 -3.32 3.70 5.31
N GLU A 190 -3.87 4.27 4.26
CA GLU A 190 -3.61 5.65 3.83
C GLU A 190 -4.30 6.70 4.74
N ASP A 191 -5.21 6.28 5.62
CA ASP A 191 -5.93 7.18 6.53
C ASP A 191 -5.21 7.36 7.86
N ASP A 192 -4.82 8.59 8.18
CA ASP A 192 -4.09 8.91 9.41
C ASP A 192 -4.96 8.91 10.67
N ARG A 193 -6.27 8.82 10.53
CA ARG A 193 -7.19 8.71 11.67
C ARG A 193 -7.14 7.32 12.31
N ILE A 194 -6.75 6.28 11.57
CA ILE A 194 -6.55 4.93 12.10
C ILE A 194 -5.08 4.79 12.48
N ILE A 195 -4.83 4.57 13.77
CA ILE A 195 -3.48 4.56 14.35
C ILE A 195 -2.95 3.16 14.65
N PHE A 196 -3.81 2.13 14.59
CA PHE A 196 -3.39 0.76 14.86
C PHE A 196 -4.30 -0.27 14.20
N TYR A 197 -3.71 -1.38 13.75
CA TYR A 197 -4.36 -2.51 13.12
C TYR A 197 -3.91 -3.81 13.77
N GLU A 198 -4.85 -4.67 14.14
CA GLU A 198 -4.58 -5.95 14.79
C GLU A 198 -5.49 -7.06 14.23
N GLY A 199 -4.93 -8.23 14.01
CA GLY A 199 -5.74 -9.39 13.60
C GLY A 199 -6.72 -9.78 14.71
N ALA A 200 -7.99 -10.01 14.36
CA ALA A 200 -8.94 -10.57 15.31
C ALA A 200 -8.51 -12.01 15.66
N SER A 201 -8.04 -12.23 16.88
CA SER A 201 -7.91 -13.56 17.40
C SER A 201 -9.31 -14.19 17.47
N LYS A 202 -9.50 -15.38 16.89
CA LYS A 202 -10.70 -16.16 17.22
C LYS A 202 -10.68 -16.36 18.74
N ALA A 203 -11.61 -15.71 19.44
CA ALA A 203 -11.84 -16.04 20.84
C ALA A 203 -12.01 -17.57 20.88
N ARG A 204 -11.05 -18.26 21.49
CA ARG A 204 -11.26 -19.66 21.84
C ARG A 204 -12.41 -19.64 22.87
N THR A 205 -13.59 -19.98 22.43
CA THR A 205 -14.63 -20.42 23.34
C THR A 205 -14.06 -21.64 24.08
N MET A 206 -13.68 -21.43 25.35
CA MET A 206 -13.39 -22.49 26.27
C MET A 206 -14.71 -23.20 26.63
#